data_f6e8aba9e803a9b4c19fa2be11494fb7
#
_entry.id   f6e8aba9e803a9b4c19fa2be11494fb7
#
_cell.length_a   1.000
_cell.length_b   1.000
_cell.length_c   1.000
_cell.angle_alpha   90.00
_cell.angle_beta   90.00
_cell.angle_gamma   90.00
#
_symmetry.space_group_name_H-M   'P 1'
#
loop_
_entity.id
_entity.type
_entity.pdbx_description
1 polymer ?
#
loop_
_entity_poly.entity_id
_entity_poly.type
_entity_poly.pdbx_seq_one_letter_code
_entity_poly.pdbx_strand_id
1 'polypeptide(L)'
;MTSLSATYYVSQRTGSDENDGRTCSTAFASLSAINRRSLQPGDRVLLERGSVFYGQYLHVTDSGTKEAPIVIGAYGTADAPPRIDACGQGIWYQDYGTPLDAPTHVYHGYVSSAVLLYDAEHIVVEDLEITNEGSRILGERYSLGEKMNRTGVAVVAKDKGVREGITLRNLWIHDVHGNVYDKHMNNGGIYMTALRPECEELTGVARYRDIVIEGCFVHRVSRWGIAAGYTYAHDKFRGAELTEAVFLNYGHENMQIRNNYVKEAGGDGITPMYALRPLVEHNMADSVACEINDRIYCEPGDRMGKVAAGIWPWKCKDALFRYNEVTDTRLNQDGMAYDADSGDGTVYESNYSRQNEGGCVMFCLQEAIHNTFRDNISYDDLGGTISPSENPDALLQDNVYYVRRGVPFVRKNMDGGSFTQVNDRVVELDFAPDR
;
A
#
# COMPACT_ATOMS: atom_id res chain seq x y z
N MET A 1 22.35 -3.68 32.46
CA MET A 1 22.64 -2.25 32.27
C MET A 1 21.75 -1.81 31.12
N THR A 2 20.74 -1.02 31.37
CA THR A 2 19.96 -0.39 30.31
C THR A 2 20.90 0.56 29.57
N SER A 3 21.23 0.27 28.32
CA SER A 3 21.95 1.19 27.45
C SER A 3 21.13 2.47 27.36
N LEU A 4 21.76 3.61 27.63
CA LEU A 4 21.09 4.90 27.41
C LEU A 4 20.80 5.03 25.93
N SER A 5 19.54 5.32 25.57
CA SER A 5 19.15 5.57 24.18
C SER A 5 19.96 6.72 23.58
N ALA A 6 20.31 6.58 22.31
CA ALA A 6 21.12 7.54 21.59
C ALA A 6 20.28 8.35 20.60
N THR A 7 20.66 9.60 20.36
CA THR A 7 20.20 10.34 19.18
C THR A 7 21.36 10.51 18.22
N TYR A 8 21.12 10.12 16.97
CA TYR A 8 22.04 10.33 15.85
C TYR A 8 21.50 11.40 14.92
N TYR A 9 22.32 12.36 14.59
CA TYR A 9 22.01 13.45 13.70
C TYR A 9 22.70 13.23 12.35
N VAL A 10 21.98 13.47 11.25
CA VAL A 10 22.52 13.33 9.89
C VAL A 10 22.18 14.60 9.11
N SER A 11 23.21 15.25 8.56
CA SER A 11 23.10 16.45 7.74
C SER A 11 23.96 16.32 6.51
N GLN A 12 23.35 16.21 5.35
CA GLN A 12 24.08 16.26 4.09
C GLN A 12 24.72 17.62 3.84
N ARG A 13 24.23 18.66 4.49
CA ARG A 13 24.67 20.05 4.27
C ARG A 13 25.91 20.42 5.09
N THR A 14 26.02 19.96 6.31
CA THR A 14 27.06 20.38 7.27
C THR A 14 27.74 19.25 8.01
N GLY A 15 27.30 18.00 7.79
CA GLY A 15 27.83 16.81 8.44
C GLY A 15 29.16 16.32 7.90
N SER A 16 29.77 15.39 8.63
CA SER A 16 30.94 14.60 8.21
C SER A 16 30.81 13.19 8.77
N ASP A 17 31.10 12.17 7.95
CA ASP A 17 31.06 10.78 8.42
C ASP A 17 32.23 10.41 9.34
N GLU A 18 33.17 11.32 9.55
CA GLU A 18 34.22 11.23 10.59
C GLU A 18 33.72 11.65 11.97
N ASN A 19 32.56 12.31 12.05
CA ASN A 19 31.92 12.73 13.28
C ASN A 19 31.32 11.53 14.05
N ASP A 20 30.88 11.78 15.29
CA ASP A 20 30.20 10.78 16.13
C ASP A 20 28.66 10.75 15.94
N GLY A 21 28.11 11.74 15.24
CA GLY A 21 26.67 11.91 14.99
C GLY A 21 25.82 12.28 16.22
N ARG A 22 26.43 12.62 17.38
CA ARG A 22 25.71 12.74 18.64
C ARG A 22 25.06 14.11 18.88
N THR A 23 25.46 15.11 18.13
CA THR A 23 24.89 16.46 18.20
C THR A 23 24.66 17.02 16.80
N CYS A 24 23.84 18.06 16.67
CA CYS A 24 23.64 18.72 15.39
C CYS A 24 24.95 19.29 14.79
N SER A 25 25.91 19.67 15.63
CA SER A 25 27.23 20.20 15.19
C SER A 25 28.22 19.09 14.84
N THR A 26 27.98 17.87 15.28
CA THR A 26 28.80 16.68 14.96
C THR A 26 27.99 15.66 14.15
N ALA A 27 27.04 16.12 13.34
CA ALA A 27 26.18 15.25 12.51
C ALA A 27 26.99 14.45 11.50
N PHE A 28 26.51 13.27 11.14
CA PHE A 28 27.01 12.50 9.99
C PHE A 28 26.62 13.20 8.68
N ALA A 29 27.40 12.98 7.61
CA ALA A 29 27.09 13.51 6.29
C ALA A 29 26.15 12.58 5.49
N SER A 30 26.18 11.27 5.72
CA SER A 30 25.51 10.29 4.88
C SER A 30 24.63 9.31 5.66
N LEU A 31 23.62 8.76 4.96
CA LEU A 31 22.81 7.65 5.48
C LEU A 31 23.64 6.36 5.62
N SER A 32 24.72 6.22 4.87
CA SER A 32 25.60 5.06 5.00
C SER A 32 26.27 4.98 6.37
N ALA A 33 26.46 6.10 7.06
CA ALA A 33 26.94 6.11 8.44
C ALA A 33 25.93 5.48 9.40
N ILE A 34 24.62 5.62 9.11
CA ILE A 34 23.53 4.97 9.88
C ILE A 34 23.41 3.50 9.50
N ASN A 35 23.40 3.18 8.20
CA ASN A 35 23.26 1.79 7.71
C ASN A 35 24.35 0.84 8.25
N ARG A 36 25.49 1.35 8.68
CA ARG A 36 26.57 0.57 9.30
C ARG A 36 26.48 0.45 10.83
N ARG A 37 25.48 1.09 11.45
CA ARG A 37 25.33 1.07 12.91
C ARG A 37 24.30 0.03 13.32
N SER A 38 24.50 -0.50 14.53
CA SER A 38 23.45 -1.23 15.22
C SER A 38 22.71 -0.25 16.12
N LEU A 39 21.44 -0.03 15.82
CA LEU A 39 20.55 0.80 16.62
C LEU A 39 20.01 -0.01 17.80
N GLN A 40 19.78 0.67 18.92
CA GLN A 40 19.26 0.07 20.13
C GLN A 40 17.83 0.58 20.42
N PRO A 41 17.05 -0.16 21.22
CA PRO A 41 15.74 0.33 21.64
C PRO A 41 15.80 1.74 22.23
N GLY A 42 14.92 2.62 21.71
CA GLY A 42 14.85 4.02 22.08
C GLY A 42 15.80 4.95 21.33
N ASP A 43 16.64 4.44 20.44
CA ASP A 43 17.52 5.28 19.62
C ASP A 43 16.68 6.12 18.63
N ARG A 44 17.21 7.29 18.31
CA ARG A 44 16.64 8.20 17.33
C ARG A 44 17.64 8.50 16.22
N VAL A 45 17.20 8.44 14.99
CA VAL A 45 17.93 8.88 13.80
C VAL A 45 17.21 10.09 13.24
N LEU A 46 17.81 11.25 13.32
CA LEU A 46 17.21 12.51 12.92
C LEU A 46 17.96 13.09 11.71
N LEU A 47 17.25 13.30 10.63
CA LEU A 47 17.75 13.88 9.40
C LEU A 47 17.49 15.39 9.38
N GLU A 48 18.48 16.19 8.94
CA GLU A 48 18.32 17.65 8.92
C GLU A 48 17.32 18.08 7.84
N ARG A 49 16.33 18.88 8.23
CA ARG A 49 15.38 19.49 7.29
C ARG A 49 16.11 20.34 6.25
N GLY A 50 15.69 20.23 4.99
CA GLY A 50 16.35 20.86 3.84
C GLY A 50 17.58 20.11 3.30
N SER A 51 17.99 18.98 3.91
CA SER A 51 18.98 18.09 3.33
C SER A 51 18.37 17.20 2.24
N VAL A 52 19.16 16.90 1.19
CA VAL A 52 18.79 15.96 0.12
C VAL A 52 19.86 14.88 0.05
N PHE A 53 19.50 13.67 0.40
CA PHE A 53 20.35 12.47 0.36
C PHE A 53 20.22 11.79 -0.99
N TYR A 54 20.79 12.39 -2.03
CA TYR A 54 20.70 11.90 -3.40
C TYR A 54 21.58 10.68 -3.63
N GLY A 55 21.03 9.65 -4.29
CA GLY A 55 21.69 8.37 -4.51
C GLY A 55 21.92 7.57 -3.22
N GLN A 56 21.18 7.90 -2.14
CA GLN A 56 21.33 7.27 -0.84
C GLN A 56 20.02 6.62 -0.39
N TYR A 57 20.14 5.64 0.49
CA TYR A 57 19.04 4.85 1.02
C TYR A 57 19.24 4.60 2.51
N LEU A 58 18.16 4.25 3.20
CA LEU A 58 18.18 3.89 4.61
C LEU A 58 17.61 2.47 4.80
N HIS A 59 18.47 1.54 5.19
CA HIS A 59 18.09 0.15 5.45
C HIS A 59 18.32 -0.18 6.93
N VAL A 60 17.25 -0.59 7.62
CA VAL A 60 17.25 -0.87 9.06
C VAL A 60 16.80 -2.29 9.32
N THR A 61 17.60 -3.03 10.08
CA THR A 61 17.36 -4.42 10.52
C THR A 61 17.25 -4.55 12.04
N ASP A 62 17.44 -3.44 12.75
CA ASP A 62 17.36 -3.36 14.20
C ASP A 62 15.93 -3.10 14.66
N SER A 63 15.65 -3.41 15.91
CA SER A 63 14.33 -3.32 16.51
C SER A 63 14.35 -2.51 17.80
N GLY A 64 13.28 -1.74 18.01
CA GLY A 64 12.97 -1.13 19.29
C GLY A 64 12.25 -2.11 20.21
N THR A 65 11.62 -1.55 21.25
CA THR A 65 10.60 -2.22 22.06
C THR A 65 9.36 -1.35 22.12
N LYS A 66 8.26 -1.90 22.59
CA LYS A 66 7.01 -1.15 22.75
C LYS A 66 7.19 0.10 23.61
N GLU A 67 8.00 0.01 24.67
CA GLU A 67 8.28 1.11 25.60
C GLU A 67 9.36 2.06 25.09
N ALA A 68 10.21 1.59 24.18
CA ALA A 68 11.36 2.32 23.63
C ALA A 68 11.52 2.05 22.12
N PRO A 69 10.60 2.55 21.27
CA PRO A 69 10.69 2.36 19.82
C PRO A 69 11.92 3.10 19.26
N ILE A 70 12.45 2.58 18.14
CA ILE A 70 13.41 3.33 17.34
C ILE A 70 12.62 4.37 16.55
N VAL A 71 13.12 5.61 16.50
CA VAL A 71 12.48 6.70 15.77
C VAL A 71 13.40 7.21 14.67
N ILE A 72 12.91 7.20 13.45
CA ILE A 72 13.57 7.82 12.28
C ILE A 72 12.73 9.01 11.86
N GLY A 73 13.30 10.22 11.92
CA GLY A 73 12.54 11.45 11.67
C GLY A 73 13.42 12.63 11.28
N ALA A 74 12.91 13.82 11.48
CA ALA A 74 13.55 15.05 11.07
C ALA A 74 13.96 15.93 12.27
N TYR A 75 14.94 16.81 12.05
CA TYR A 75 15.29 17.90 12.95
C TYR A 75 15.61 19.18 12.17
N GLY A 76 15.68 20.30 12.89
CA GLY A 76 15.95 21.60 12.28
C GLY A 76 14.69 22.40 11.97
N THR A 77 14.87 23.62 11.43
CA THR A 77 13.81 24.61 11.27
C THR A 77 13.49 24.95 9.81
N ALA A 78 14.17 24.34 8.85
CA ALA A 78 13.85 24.57 7.44
C ALA A 78 12.44 24.05 7.11
N ASP A 79 11.72 24.72 6.22
CA ASP A 79 10.36 24.34 5.82
C ASP A 79 10.34 22.99 5.10
N ALA A 80 11.30 22.75 4.19
CA ALA A 80 11.39 21.50 3.43
C ALA A 80 11.78 20.33 4.36
N PRO A 81 11.07 19.19 4.31
CA PRO A 81 11.49 17.99 5.01
C PRO A 81 12.85 17.48 4.48
N PRO A 82 13.56 16.62 5.21
CA PRO A 82 14.73 15.95 4.67
C PRO A 82 14.29 14.95 3.61
N ARG A 83 14.95 14.95 2.44
CA ARG A 83 14.62 14.07 1.34
C ARG A 83 15.64 12.94 1.19
N ILE A 84 15.13 11.71 1.15
CA ILE A 84 15.88 10.52 0.73
C ILE A 84 15.50 10.21 -0.70
N ASP A 85 16.45 10.30 -1.61
CA ASP A 85 16.28 9.92 -3.01
C ASP A 85 17.23 8.78 -3.37
N ALA A 86 16.69 7.58 -3.48
CA ALA A 86 17.51 6.40 -3.72
C ALA A 86 18.06 6.33 -5.16
N CYS A 87 17.40 6.91 -6.15
CA CYS A 87 17.80 6.83 -7.57
C CYS A 87 18.11 5.39 -8.03
N GLY A 88 17.32 4.41 -7.58
CA GLY A 88 17.55 3.00 -7.88
C GLY A 88 18.63 2.32 -7.04
N GLN A 89 19.21 3.00 -6.06
CA GLN A 89 20.08 2.38 -5.05
C GLN A 89 19.29 1.66 -3.96
N GLY A 90 19.96 1.14 -2.95
CA GLY A 90 19.27 0.39 -1.89
C GLY A 90 18.70 -0.92 -2.41
N ILE A 91 19.49 -1.66 -3.18
CA ILE A 91 19.08 -2.90 -3.84
C ILE A 91 19.12 -4.05 -2.83
N TRP A 92 18.04 -4.83 -2.80
CA TRP A 92 17.92 -6.06 -2.04
C TRP A 92 17.19 -7.12 -2.87
N TYR A 93 17.23 -8.38 -2.44
CA TYR A 93 16.60 -9.48 -3.13
C TYR A 93 15.32 -9.89 -2.41
N GLN A 94 14.17 -9.72 -3.06
CA GLN A 94 12.88 -10.20 -2.59
C GLN A 94 12.66 -11.61 -3.09
N ASP A 95 12.23 -12.54 -2.22
CA ASP A 95 11.85 -13.88 -2.61
C ASP A 95 10.76 -14.41 -1.68
N TYR A 96 9.58 -14.68 -2.25
CA TYR A 96 8.49 -15.32 -1.49
C TYR A 96 8.77 -16.79 -1.18
N GLY A 97 9.78 -17.41 -1.80
CA GLY A 97 10.13 -18.81 -1.60
C GLY A 97 9.12 -19.82 -2.17
N THR A 98 8.10 -19.32 -2.86
CA THR A 98 7.04 -20.11 -3.49
C THR A 98 6.38 -19.31 -4.61
N PRO A 99 5.94 -19.95 -5.71
CA PRO A 99 5.11 -19.30 -6.71
C PRO A 99 3.84 -18.72 -6.07
N LEU A 100 3.37 -17.60 -6.61
CA LEU A 100 2.16 -16.93 -6.16
C LEU A 100 0.91 -17.59 -6.74
N ASP A 101 -0.26 -17.11 -6.34
CA ASP A 101 -1.57 -17.60 -6.78
C ASP A 101 -1.77 -17.53 -8.30
N ALA A 102 -1.25 -16.49 -8.96
CA ALA A 102 -1.23 -16.38 -10.41
C ALA A 102 0.13 -16.81 -10.99
N PRO A 103 0.18 -17.77 -11.91
CA PRO A 103 1.45 -18.32 -12.43
C PRO A 103 2.29 -17.29 -13.21
N THR A 104 1.69 -16.21 -13.65
CA THR A 104 2.37 -15.11 -14.37
C THR A 104 2.97 -14.06 -13.46
N HIS A 105 2.68 -14.10 -12.17
CA HIS A 105 3.21 -13.14 -11.21
C HIS A 105 4.65 -13.49 -10.84
N VAL A 106 5.53 -12.51 -10.96
CA VAL A 106 6.92 -12.61 -10.49
C VAL A 106 6.91 -12.70 -8.96
N TYR A 107 7.63 -13.68 -8.42
CA TYR A 107 7.66 -13.94 -6.98
C TYR A 107 9.05 -13.79 -6.34
N HIS A 108 10.08 -13.53 -7.15
CA HIS A 108 11.42 -13.23 -6.67
C HIS A 108 12.16 -12.30 -7.64
N GLY A 109 13.09 -11.52 -7.13
CA GLY A 109 13.90 -10.61 -7.94
C GLY A 109 14.50 -9.47 -7.13
N TYR A 110 15.31 -8.66 -7.79
CA TYR A 110 15.92 -7.49 -7.17
C TYR A 110 14.95 -6.32 -7.13
N VAL A 111 14.95 -5.62 -5.99
CA VAL A 111 14.15 -4.43 -5.72
C VAL A 111 15.07 -3.33 -5.19
N SER A 112 14.85 -2.10 -5.61
CA SER A 112 15.42 -0.90 -4.98
C SER A 112 14.43 -0.30 -4.01
N SER A 113 14.83 -0.04 -2.76
CA SER A 113 13.99 0.64 -1.78
C SER A 113 14.73 1.82 -1.15
N ALA A 114 14.09 3.00 -1.15
CA ALA A 114 14.69 4.19 -0.54
C ALA A 114 14.78 4.06 0.98
N VAL A 115 13.72 3.53 1.59
CA VAL A 115 13.68 3.10 3.00
C VAL A 115 13.30 1.63 3.04
N LEU A 116 14.07 0.82 3.74
CA LEU A 116 13.79 -0.60 3.97
C LEU A 116 13.85 -0.89 5.47
N LEU A 117 12.76 -1.42 6.01
CA LEU A 117 12.67 -2.02 7.34
C LEU A 117 12.62 -3.54 7.17
N TYR A 118 13.72 -4.23 7.45
CA TYR A 118 13.80 -5.67 7.22
C TYR A 118 13.89 -6.43 8.56
N ASP A 119 12.89 -7.23 8.85
CA ASP A 119 12.74 -7.94 10.13
C ASP A 119 12.81 -7.01 11.36
N ALA A 120 12.50 -5.74 11.17
CA ALA A 120 12.47 -4.72 12.22
C ALA A 120 11.08 -4.67 12.88
N GLU A 121 11.05 -4.27 14.15
CA GLU A 121 9.81 -4.05 14.90
C GLU A 121 9.95 -2.88 15.88
N HIS A 122 8.81 -2.37 16.37
CA HIS A 122 8.73 -1.21 17.23
C HIS A 122 9.57 -0.04 16.72
N ILE A 123 9.22 0.38 15.48
CA ILE A 123 9.91 1.43 14.75
C ILE A 123 8.92 2.47 14.23
N VAL A 124 9.29 3.73 14.32
CA VAL A 124 8.53 4.86 13.79
C VAL A 124 9.36 5.52 12.71
N VAL A 125 8.79 5.69 11.50
CA VAL A 125 9.36 6.50 10.43
C VAL A 125 8.42 7.67 10.16
N GLU A 126 8.93 8.91 10.30
CA GLU A 126 8.09 10.09 10.28
C GLU A 126 8.75 11.32 9.65
N ASP A 127 7.93 12.23 9.12
CA ASP A 127 8.32 13.58 8.69
C ASP A 127 9.43 13.63 7.63
N LEU A 128 9.45 12.66 6.70
CA LEU A 128 10.43 12.56 5.63
C LEU A 128 9.79 12.74 4.25
N GLU A 129 10.56 13.29 3.32
CA GLU A 129 10.31 13.22 1.88
C GLU A 129 11.12 12.05 1.29
N ILE A 130 10.46 11.21 0.48
CA ILE A 130 11.06 9.98 -0.02
C ILE A 130 10.77 9.86 -1.52
N THR A 131 11.83 9.72 -2.31
CA THR A 131 11.76 9.49 -3.76
C THR A 131 12.63 8.31 -4.16
N ASN A 132 12.32 7.72 -5.31
CA ASN A 132 13.15 6.67 -5.89
C ASN A 132 13.05 6.76 -7.42
N GLU A 133 13.57 7.88 -7.95
CA GLU A 133 13.42 8.25 -9.34
C GLU A 133 14.14 7.28 -10.28
N GLY A 134 13.59 7.13 -11.47
CA GLY A 134 14.12 6.31 -12.56
C GLY A 134 14.42 7.13 -13.81
N SER A 135 15.05 6.48 -14.78
CA SER A 135 15.33 7.08 -16.09
C SER A 135 14.09 7.38 -16.92
N ARG A 136 12.94 6.77 -16.59
CA ARG A 136 11.65 6.99 -17.24
C ARG A 136 10.66 7.54 -16.24
N ILE A 137 9.88 8.51 -16.67
CA ILE A 137 8.82 9.10 -15.85
C ILE A 137 7.57 8.20 -15.82
N LEU A 138 6.72 8.41 -14.81
CA LEU A 138 5.43 7.75 -14.72
C LEU A 138 4.55 8.11 -15.92
N GLY A 139 3.78 7.14 -16.42
CA GLY A 139 2.88 7.31 -17.57
C GLY A 139 3.53 7.12 -18.94
N GLU A 140 4.85 6.98 -19.02
CA GLU A 140 5.50 6.59 -20.27
C GLU A 140 5.29 5.10 -20.56
N ARG A 141 4.98 4.81 -21.82
CA ARG A 141 4.81 3.44 -22.29
C ARG A 141 6.14 2.68 -22.27
N TYR A 142 6.15 1.49 -21.69
CA TYR A 142 7.32 0.61 -21.62
C TYR A 142 6.89 -0.86 -21.60
N SER A 143 7.82 -1.77 -21.93
CA SER A 143 7.58 -3.21 -21.91
C SER A 143 8.06 -3.84 -20.61
N LEU A 144 7.56 -5.05 -20.33
CA LEU A 144 8.02 -5.87 -19.22
C LEU A 144 9.55 -6.00 -19.20
N GLY A 145 10.16 -5.80 -18.03
CA GLY A 145 11.60 -5.91 -17.84
C GLY A 145 12.40 -4.66 -18.18
N GLU A 146 11.80 -3.61 -18.76
CA GLU A 146 12.53 -2.35 -19.02
C GLU A 146 12.72 -1.49 -17.76
N LYS A 147 11.94 -1.69 -16.73
CA LYS A 147 12.06 -0.97 -15.46
C LYS A 147 12.40 -1.92 -14.31
N MET A 148 13.26 -1.45 -13.41
CA MET A 148 13.50 -2.09 -12.11
C MET A 148 12.29 -1.93 -11.20
N ASN A 149 12.08 -2.92 -10.31
CA ASN A 149 11.16 -2.78 -9.19
C ASN A 149 11.68 -1.74 -8.19
N ARG A 150 10.88 -0.75 -7.84
CA ARG A 150 11.26 0.35 -6.95
C ARG A 150 10.19 0.65 -5.93
N THR A 151 10.61 0.89 -4.69
CA THR A 151 9.72 1.24 -3.59
C THR A 151 10.22 2.51 -2.92
N GLY A 152 9.30 3.35 -2.45
CA GLY A 152 9.61 4.42 -1.52
C GLY A 152 9.97 3.83 -0.14
N VAL A 153 8.99 3.19 0.50
CA VAL A 153 9.16 2.49 1.78
C VAL A 153 8.78 1.02 1.64
N ALA A 154 9.74 0.14 1.86
CA ALA A 154 9.53 -1.31 1.96
C ALA A 154 9.59 -1.76 3.42
N VAL A 155 8.64 -2.59 3.83
CA VAL A 155 8.64 -3.26 5.13
C VAL A 155 8.57 -4.75 4.90
N VAL A 156 9.55 -5.48 5.42
CA VAL A 156 9.71 -6.91 5.17
C VAL A 156 9.76 -7.67 6.48
N ALA A 157 8.90 -8.67 6.62
CA ALA A 157 8.98 -9.70 7.65
C ALA A 157 9.45 -11.00 6.99
N LYS A 158 10.48 -11.66 7.53
CA LYS A 158 10.98 -12.93 6.99
C LYS A 158 11.41 -13.91 8.09
N ASP A 159 12.53 -13.66 8.75
CA ASP A 159 13.22 -14.68 9.57
C ASP A 159 13.09 -14.45 11.08
N LYS A 160 12.18 -13.58 11.52
CA LYS A 160 11.98 -13.29 12.95
C LYS A 160 10.50 -13.44 13.41
N GLY A 161 9.67 -14.18 12.64
CA GLY A 161 8.26 -14.42 12.98
C GLY A 161 7.42 -13.15 12.95
N VAL A 162 6.60 -12.91 13.97
CA VAL A 162 5.72 -11.73 14.03
C VAL A 162 6.53 -10.45 14.20
N ARG A 163 6.30 -9.46 13.34
CA ARG A 163 6.86 -8.10 13.47
C ARG A 163 5.79 -7.14 13.95
N GLU A 164 6.06 -6.43 15.03
CA GLU A 164 5.06 -5.65 15.75
C GLU A 164 5.41 -4.15 15.80
N GLY A 165 4.37 -3.30 15.96
CA GLY A 165 4.55 -1.91 16.34
C GLY A 165 5.25 -1.04 15.28
N ILE A 166 4.92 -1.22 14.00
CA ILE A 166 5.48 -0.39 12.92
C ILE A 166 4.55 0.77 12.65
N THR A 167 5.07 1.99 12.72
CA THR A 167 4.36 3.22 12.41
C THR A 167 5.05 3.98 11.30
N LEU A 168 4.33 4.21 10.21
CA LEU A 168 4.72 5.09 9.11
C LEU A 168 3.78 6.30 9.12
N ARG A 169 4.30 7.50 9.38
CA ARG A 169 3.43 8.68 9.48
C ARG A 169 4.01 9.95 8.89
N ASN A 170 3.15 10.81 8.39
CA ASN A 170 3.53 12.12 7.84
C ASN A 170 4.64 12.02 6.78
N LEU A 171 4.64 10.97 5.96
CA LEU A 171 5.61 10.79 4.90
C LEU A 171 5.10 11.42 3.61
N TRP A 172 5.97 12.13 2.92
CA TRP A 172 5.73 12.59 1.56
C TRP A 172 6.53 11.70 0.59
N ILE A 173 5.83 10.75 -0.04
CA ILE A 173 6.45 9.75 -0.92
C ILE A 173 6.01 10.04 -2.35
N HIS A 174 6.97 10.30 -3.23
CA HIS A 174 6.62 10.65 -4.61
C HIS A 174 7.74 10.30 -5.61
N ASP A 175 7.38 10.32 -6.89
CA ASP A 175 8.32 10.03 -7.97
C ASP A 175 9.07 8.71 -7.75
N VAL A 176 8.32 7.65 -7.51
CA VAL A 176 8.83 6.28 -7.40
C VAL A 176 8.59 5.56 -8.72
N HIS A 177 9.62 5.47 -9.56
CA HIS A 177 9.51 5.02 -10.94
C HIS A 177 9.85 3.54 -11.11
N GLY A 178 9.05 2.67 -10.50
CA GLY A 178 9.21 1.21 -10.56
C GLY A 178 8.51 0.55 -11.75
N ASN A 179 8.36 -0.77 -11.67
CA ASN A 179 7.78 -1.61 -12.71
C ASN A 179 6.31 -1.91 -12.42
N VAL A 180 5.38 -1.38 -13.20
CA VAL A 180 3.94 -1.60 -13.02
C VAL A 180 3.52 -3.06 -13.27
N TYR A 181 4.30 -3.82 -14.03
CA TYR A 181 3.94 -5.18 -14.43
C TYR A 181 4.15 -6.21 -13.31
N ASP A 182 5.09 -6.00 -12.41
CA ASP A 182 5.38 -6.93 -11.31
C ASP A 182 4.48 -6.66 -10.10
N LYS A 183 3.25 -7.16 -10.15
CA LYS A 183 2.17 -6.83 -9.22
C LYS A 183 2.54 -7.04 -7.74
N HIS A 184 3.21 -8.13 -7.40
CA HIS A 184 3.49 -8.48 -6.00
C HIS A 184 4.95 -8.31 -5.59
N MET A 185 5.77 -7.72 -6.45
CA MET A 185 7.09 -7.23 -6.07
C MET A 185 6.96 -5.87 -5.38
N ASN A 186 7.94 -5.49 -4.57
CA ASN A 186 7.94 -4.18 -3.94
C ASN A 186 8.04 -3.07 -5.00
N ASN A 187 6.90 -2.53 -5.38
CA ASN A 187 6.72 -1.47 -6.37
C ASN A 187 5.72 -0.44 -5.88
N GLY A 188 6.13 0.79 -5.74
CA GLY A 188 5.22 1.88 -5.41
C GLY A 188 5.62 2.69 -4.19
N GLY A 189 4.67 3.35 -3.55
CA GLY A 189 4.90 4.24 -2.43
C GLY A 189 5.30 3.49 -1.16
N ILE A 190 4.35 2.78 -0.57
CA ILE A 190 4.55 1.94 0.61
C ILE A 190 4.17 0.50 0.26
N TYR A 191 5.07 -0.43 0.50
CA TYR A 191 4.79 -1.85 0.30
C TYR A 191 5.28 -2.68 1.49
N MET A 192 4.34 -3.39 2.15
CA MET A 192 4.64 -4.31 3.23
C MET A 192 4.45 -5.74 2.76
N THR A 193 5.43 -6.61 3.00
CA THR A 193 5.38 -8.01 2.56
C THR A 193 5.93 -8.96 3.62
N ALA A 194 5.34 -10.15 3.70
CA ALA A 194 5.86 -11.27 4.47
C ALA A 194 6.45 -12.31 3.53
N LEU A 195 7.72 -12.61 3.68
CA LEU A 195 8.47 -13.57 2.89
C LEU A 195 8.62 -14.89 3.66
N ARG A 196 8.82 -15.98 2.93
CA ARG A 196 9.02 -17.30 3.55
C ARG A 196 10.30 -17.30 4.41
N PRO A 197 10.21 -17.66 5.70
CA PRO A 197 11.37 -17.83 6.54
C PRO A 197 12.31 -18.95 6.01
N GLU A 198 13.58 -18.85 6.31
CA GLU A 198 14.53 -19.94 6.02
C GLU A 198 14.21 -21.19 6.83
N CYS A 199 13.74 -21.02 8.08
CA CYS A 199 13.31 -22.11 8.93
C CYS A 199 12.10 -21.69 9.78
N GLU A 200 10.89 -21.90 9.27
CA GLU A 200 9.63 -21.49 9.91
C GLU A 200 9.42 -22.18 11.27
N GLU A 201 9.91 -23.40 11.44
CA GLU A 201 9.81 -24.14 12.71
C GLU A 201 10.59 -23.46 13.85
N LEU A 202 11.64 -22.72 13.52
CA LEU A 202 12.46 -21.99 14.51
C LEU A 202 11.99 -20.57 14.74
N THR A 203 11.60 -19.88 13.69
CA THR A 203 11.28 -18.43 13.74
C THR A 203 9.78 -18.15 13.88
N GLY A 204 8.95 -19.12 13.54
CA GLY A 204 7.52 -18.93 13.37
C GLY A 204 7.16 -18.29 12.02
N VAL A 205 5.85 -18.15 11.78
CA VAL A 205 5.30 -17.55 10.56
C VAL A 205 5.63 -16.07 10.50
N ALA A 206 6.22 -15.64 9.39
CA ALA A 206 6.47 -14.22 9.14
C ALA A 206 5.14 -13.48 8.89
N ARG A 207 4.80 -12.52 9.74
CA ARG A 207 3.55 -11.74 9.67
C ARG A 207 3.64 -10.48 10.53
N TYR A 208 2.59 -9.66 10.50
CA TYR A 208 2.56 -8.35 11.17
C TYR A 208 1.48 -8.26 12.24
N ARG A 209 1.75 -7.43 13.26
CA ARG A 209 0.79 -6.99 14.27
C ARG A 209 1.04 -5.52 14.66
N ASP A 210 -0.02 -4.78 15.01
CA ASP A 210 0.07 -3.39 15.45
C ASP A 210 0.74 -2.47 14.40
N ILE A 211 0.13 -2.37 13.23
CA ILE A 211 0.61 -1.57 12.11
C ILE A 211 -0.22 -0.29 12.00
N VAL A 212 0.45 0.85 11.89
CA VAL A 212 -0.16 2.16 11.64
C VAL A 212 0.49 2.82 10.43
N ILE A 213 -0.31 3.17 9.42
CA ILE A 213 0.09 4.01 8.29
C ILE A 213 -0.84 5.22 8.28
N GLU A 214 -0.32 6.41 8.63
CA GLU A 214 -1.17 7.57 8.81
C GLU A 214 -0.56 8.89 8.32
N GLY A 215 -1.42 9.79 7.81
CA GLY A 215 -1.01 11.13 7.41
C GLY A 215 0.00 11.19 6.26
N CYS A 216 0.15 10.12 5.49
CA CYS A 216 1.09 10.06 4.39
C CYS A 216 0.48 10.65 3.11
N PHE A 217 1.29 11.41 2.36
CA PHE A 217 0.98 11.83 1.01
C PHE A 217 1.83 11.02 0.02
N VAL A 218 1.18 10.16 -0.77
CA VAL A 218 1.81 9.30 -1.77
C VAL A 218 1.39 9.77 -3.15
N HIS A 219 2.36 10.17 -3.98
CA HIS A 219 2.05 10.84 -5.23
C HIS A 219 2.99 10.41 -6.37
N ARG A 220 2.43 10.14 -7.56
CA ARG A 220 3.18 9.71 -8.75
C ARG A 220 4.12 8.53 -8.46
N VAL A 221 3.54 7.43 -8.08
CA VAL A 221 4.25 6.18 -7.80
C VAL A 221 3.80 5.08 -8.75
N SER A 222 4.71 4.20 -9.12
CA SER A 222 4.38 3.03 -9.91
C SER A 222 3.55 2.03 -9.08
N ARG A 223 2.73 1.25 -9.72
CA ARG A 223 1.88 0.17 -9.24
C ARG A 223 1.05 0.50 -7.99
N TRP A 224 1.62 0.48 -6.79
CA TRP A 224 0.88 0.58 -5.53
C TRP A 224 1.07 1.95 -4.86
N GLY A 225 -0.03 2.57 -4.47
CA GLY A 225 0.04 3.68 -3.52
C GLY A 225 0.49 3.18 -2.15
N ILE A 226 -0.39 2.44 -1.47
CA ILE A 226 -0.14 1.78 -0.18
C ILE A 226 -0.64 0.34 -0.27
N ALA A 227 0.27 -0.63 -0.23
CA ALA A 227 -0.03 -2.06 -0.18
C ALA A 227 0.51 -2.66 1.11
N ALA A 228 -0.35 -3.23 1.94
CA ALA A 228 0.04 -3.67 3.26
C ALA A 228 -0.32 -5.15 3.50
N GLY A 229 0.69 -6.02 3.48
CA GLY A 229 0.56 -7.36 4.02
C GLY A 229 0.52 -8.51 2.99
N TYR A 230 1.00 -8.35 1.75
CA TYR A 230 1.10 -9.54 0.89
C TYR A 230 2.03 -10.59 1.50
N THR A 231 1.63 -11.88 1.45
CA THR A 231 2.31 -12.94 2.20
C THR A 231 2.64 -14.18 1.37
N TYR A 232 3.78 -14.81 1.66
CA TYR A 232 4.14 -16.12 1.13
C TYR A 232 3.14 -17.22 1.54
N ALA A 233 2.43 -17.02 2.65
CA ALA A 233 1.43 -17.97 3.16
C ALA A 233 0.04 -17.80 2.52
N HIS A 234 -0.05 -17.14 1.35
CA HIS A 234 -1.29 -16.88 0.62
C HIS A 234 -2.14 -18.14 0.39
N ASP A 235 -1.52 -19.32 0.27
CA ASP A 235 -2.19 -20.61 0.08
C ASP A 235 -3.02 -21.06 1.30
N LYS A 236 -2.82 -20.47 2.48
CA LYS A 236 -3.61 -20.72 3.70
C LYS A 236 -4.97 -20.03 3.66
N PHE A 237 -5.13 -19.04 2.80
CA PHE A 237 -6.35 -18.22 2.67
C PHE A 237 -7.19 -18.66 1.47
N ARG A 238 -7.40 -19.96 1.32
CA ARG A 238 -8.23 -20.56 0.26
C ARG A 238 -9.64 -20.80 0.76
N GLY A 239 -10.60 -20.65 -0.18
CA GLY A 239 -12.02 -20.82 0.10
C GLY A 239 -12.71 -19.54 0.56
N ALA A 240 -14.03 -19.57 0.61
CA ALA A 240 -14.84 -18.41 0.89
C ALA A 240 -14.90 -18.07 2.39
N GLU A 241 -15.15 -19.06 3.24
CA GLU A 241 -15.25 -18.85 4.68
C GLU A 241 -13.85 -18.84 5.33
N LEU A 242 -13.34 -17.66 5.57
CA LEU A 242 -12.05 -17.46 6.23
C LEU A 242 -12.25 -17.51 7.77
N THR A 243 -11.65 -18.48 8.44
CA THR A 243 -11.74 -18.58 9.89
C THR A 243 -10.80 -17.61 10.60
N GLU A 244 -11.19 -17.08 11.76
CA GLU A 244 -10.31 -16.23 12.57
C GLU A 244 -8.97 -16.94 12.90
N ALA A 245 -9.01 -18.24 13.14
CA ALA A 245 -7.82 -19.05 13.40
C ALA A 245 -6.76 -19.00 12.29
N VAL A 246 -7.18 -18.91 11.02
CA VAL A 246 -6.24 -18.76 9.90
C VAL A 246 -5.47 -17.45 10.01
N PHE A 247 -6.16 -16.35 10.34
CA PHE A 247 -5.52 -15.05 10.50
C PHE A 247 -4.61 -15.00 11.72
N LEU A 248 -5.02 -15.56 12.84
CA LEU A 248 -4.20 -15.59 14.06
C LEU A 248 -2.91 -16.40 13.87
N ASN A 249 -2.90 -17.35 12.94
CA ASN A 249 -1.73 -18.17 12.63
C ASN A 249 -0.88 -17.63 11.48
N TYR A 250 -1.52 -17.13 10.42
CA TYR A 250 -0.84 -16.81 9.15
C TYR A 250 -1.08 -15.38 8.65
N GLY A 251 -2.10 -14.68 9.15
CA GLY A 251 -2.50 -13.36 8.72
C GLY A 251 -1.94 -12.24 9.57
N HIS A 252 -2.38 -11.03 9.26
CA HIS A 252 -1.97 -9.82 9.96
C HIS A 252 -3.06 -9.36 10.93
N GLU A 253 -2.66 -8.71 12.01
CA GLU A 253 -3.55 -8.27 13.08
C GLU A 253 -3.38 -6.78 13.38
N ASN A 254 -4.48 -6.13 13.79
CA ASN A 254 -4.48 -4.73 14.25
C ASN A 254 -3.77 -3.78 13.26
N MET A 255 -4.25 -3.77 12.01
CA MET A 255 -3.75 -2.89 10.94
C MET A 255 -4.66 -1.68 10.80
N GLN A 256 -4.09 -0.48 10.88
CA GLN A 256 -4.80 0.80 10.71
C GLN A 256 -4.13 1.61 9.59
N ILE A 257 -4.92 1.97 8.58
CA ILE A 257 -4.49 2.82 7.46
C ILE A 257 -5.43 4.01 7.42
N ARG A 258 -4.95 5.20 7.82
CA ARG A 258 -5.84 6.34 8.03
C ARG A 258 -5.24 7.70 7.67
N ASN A 259 -6.10 8.62 7.27
CA ASN A 259 -5.71 10.00 6.93
C ASN A 259 -4.62 10.08 5.86
N ASN A 260 -4.55 9.12 4.93
CA ASN A 260 -3.58 9.13 3.85
C ASN A 260 -4.20 9.70 2.58
N TYR A 261 -3.38 10.34 1.76
CA TYR A 261 -3.74 10.77 0.43
C TYR A 261 -2.84 10.09 -0.61
N VAL A 262 -3.44 9.28 -1.47
CA VAL A 262 -2.77 8.65 -2.61
C VAL A 262 -3.25 9.32 -3.89
N LYS A 263 -2.32 9.83 -4.69
CA LYS A 263 -2.62 10.47 -5.96
C LYS A 263 -1.74 9.93 -7.08
N GLU A 264 -2.35 9.68 -8.24
CA GLU A 264 -1.63 9.25 -9.44
C GLU A 264 -0.73 8.01 -9.18
N ALA A 265 -1.28 6.98 -8.52
CA ALA A 265 -0.63 5.67 -8.48
C ALA A 265 -0.81 4.97 -9.83
N GLY A 266 0.24 4.32 -10.32
CA GLY A 266 0.21 3.61 -11.60
C GLY A 266 -0.80 2.45 -11.63
N GLY A 267 -1.02 1.82 -10.49
CA GLY A 267 -2.03 0.80 -10.23
C GLY A 267 -2.95 1.18 -9.09
N ASP A 268 -2.98 0.35 -8.07
CA ASP A 268 -3.93 0.41 -6.96
C ASP A 268 -3.65 1.56 -5.98
N GLY A 269 -4.70 2.10 -5.37
CA GLY A 269 -4.58 3.15 -4.37
C GLY A 269 -4.13 2.63 -3.01
N ILE A 270 -5.05 2.04 -2.22
CA ILE A 270 -4.79 1.58 -0.84
C ILE A 270 -5.37 0.18 -0.64
N THR A 271 -4.52 -0.77 -0.24
CA THR A 271 -4.92 -2.17 -0.12
C THR A 271 -4.30 -2.85 1.10
N PRO A 272 -5.06 -3.06 2.19
CA PRO A 272 -4.71 -4.06 3.19
C PRO A 272 -4.91 -5.47 2.65
N MET A 273 -4.03 -6.39 3.00
CA MET A 273 -4.04 -7.77 2.50
C MET A 273 -3.91 -8.77 3.65
N TYR A 274 -4.65 -9.88 3.58
CA TYR A 274 -4.56 -11.01 4.53
C TYR A 274 -4.66 -10.58 6.00
N ALA A 275 -5.47 -9.56 6.29
CA ALA A 275 -5.58 -8.97 7.62
C ALA A 275 -6.93 -9.29 8.28
N LEU A 276 -6.88 -9.54 9.59
CA LEU A 276 -8.05 -9.67 10.44
C LEU A 276 -8.48 -8.29 10.95
N ARG A 277 -9.69 -7.89 10.63
CA ARG A 277 -10.31 -6.62 11.05
C ARG A 277 -9.44 -5.39 10.78
N PRO A 278 -8.87 -5.24 9.56
CA PRO A 278 -8.15 -4.02 9.25
C PRO A 278 -9.11 -2.83 9.25
N LEU A 279 -8.64 -1.69 9.78
CA LEU A 279 -9.36 -0.41 9.75
C LEU A 279 -8.74 0.51 8.70
N VAL A 280 -9.54 0.90 7.72
CA VAL A 280 -9.14 1.83 6.65
C VAL A 280 -10.10 3.01 6.66
N GLU A 281 -9.64 4.17 7.14
CA GLU A 281 -10.54 5.30 7.35
C GLU A 281 -9.92 6.65 7.02
N HIS A 282 -10.76 7.59 6.58
CA HIS A 282 -10.36 8.96 6.26
C HIS A 282 -9.22 9.05 5.24
N ASN A 283 -9.16 8.11 4.30
CA ASN A 283 -8.17 8.14 3.22
C ASN A 283 -8.79 8.68 1.94
N MET A 284 -7.93 9.20 1.06
CA MET A 284 -8.31 9.59 -0.28
C MET A 284 -7.42 8.88 -1.31
N ALA A 285 -8.05 8.36 -2.38
CA ALA A 285 -7.36 7.87 -3.57
C ALA A 285 -7.88 8.65 -4.79
N ASP A 286 -6.99 9.34 -5.48
CA ASP A 286 -7.30 10.23 -6.60
C ASP A 286 -6.48 9.86 -7.83
N SER A 287 -7.13 9.68 -8.96
CA SER A 287 -6.49 9.43 -10.26
C SER A 287 -5.56 8.19 -10.25
N VAL A 288 -5.98 7.12 -9.59
CA VAL A 288 -5.20 5.87 -9.55
C VAL A 288 -5.45 5.00 -10.78
N ALA A 289 -4.70 3.90 -10.93
CA ALA A 289 -4.62 3.07 -12.14
C ALA A 289 -4.12 3.84 -13.38
N CYS A 290 -3.31 4.88 -13.19
CA CYS A 290 -2.91 5.76 -14.28
C CYS A 290 -1.92 5.10 -15.27
N GLU A 291 -1.23 4.03 -14.90
CA GLU A 291 -0.40 3.22 -15.80
C GLU A 291 -1.05 1.87 -16.19
N ILE A 292 -2.07 1.42 -15.45
CA ILE A 292 -2.80 0.18 -15.75
C ILE A 292 -4.03 0.50 -16.59
N ASN A 293 -3.83 0.87 -17.83
CA ASN A 293 -4.88 1.14 -18.80
C ASN A 293 -4.38 0.83 -20.22
N ASP A 294 -5.28 0.73 -21.17
CA ASP A 294 -4.97 0.29 -22.55
C ASP A 294 -4.00 1.21 -23.31
N ARG A 295 -3.78 2.44 -22.84
CA ARG A 295 -2.84 3.38 -23.47
C ARG A 295 -1.39 3.16 -23.03
N ILE A 296 -1.20 2.76 -21.78
CA ILE A 296 0.12 2.65 -21.13
C ILE A 296 0.56 1.19 -21.01
N TYR A 297 -0.34 0.32 -20.55
CA TYR A 297 -0.04 -1.09 -20.32
C TYR A 297 0.14 -1.82 -21.66
N CYS A 298 1.37 -2.27 -21.95
CA CYS A 298 1.73 -2.79 -23.26
C CYS A 298 1.71 -4.31 -23.38
N GLU A 299 1.80 -5.02 -22.26
CA GLU A 299 1.93 -6.48 -22.33
C GLU A 299 0.60 -7.14 -22.72
N PRO A 300 0.64 -8.14 -23.61
CA PRO A 300 -0.55 -8.87 -23.99
C PRO A 300 -1.04 -9.77 -22.85
N GLY A 301 -2.35 -9.71 -22.62
CA GLY A 301 -3.03 -10.61 -21.70
C GLY A 301 -3.20 -10.04 -20.29
N ASP A 302 -4.34 -10.32 -19.75
CA ASP A 302 -4.86 -9.81 -18.48
C ASP A 302 -4.12 -10.38 -17.27
N ARG A 303 -3.39 -11.46 -17.50
CA ARG A 303 -2.74 -12.28 -16.47
C ARG A 303 -1.47 -11.67 -15.88
N MET A 304 -0.97 -10.59 -16.46
CA MET A 304 0.17 -9.82 -15.92
C MET A 304 -0.25 -8.80 -14.86
N GLY A 305 -1.47 -8.89 -14.34
CA GLY A 305 -1.98 -8.01 -13.31
C GLY A 305 -2.52 -6.69 -13.84
N LYS A 306 -3.18 -6.69 -15.00
CA LYS A 306 -3.91 -5.55 -15.57
C LYS A 306 -5.23 -5.32 -14.82
N VAL A 307 -5.18 -5.30 -13.52
CA VAL A 307 -6.29 -5.05 -12.62
C VAL A 307 -5.87 -4.08 -11.54
N ALA A 308 -6.69 -3.08 -11.25
CA ALA A 308 -6.46 -2.10 -10.21
C ALA A 308 -7.76 -1.40 -9.82
N ALA A 309 -7.88 -1.07 -8.54
CA ALA A 309 -9.00 -0.33 -7.98
C ALA A 309 -8.52 0.76 -7.00
N GLY A 310 -9.43 1.56 -6.49
CA GLY A 310 -9.13 2.67 -5.59
C GLY A 310 -8.68 2.23 -4.21
N ILE A 311 -9.63 1.87 -3.34
CA ILE A 311 -9.37 1.47 -1.94
C ILE A 311 -10.11 0.16 -1.66
N TRP A 312 -9.37 -0.92 -1.37
CA TRP A 312 -9.94 -2.26 -1.33
C TRP A 312 -9.12 -3.26 -0.50
N PRO A 313 -9.73 -4.29 0.10
CA PRO A 313 -9.02 -5.38 0.76
C PRO A 313 -8.69 -6.52 -0.20
N TRP A 314 -7.61 -7.22 0.07
CA TRP A 314 -7.35 -8.54 -0.53
C TRP A 314 -7.42 -9.61 0.55
N LYS A 315 -8.38 -10.56 0.43
CA LYS A 315 -8.51 -11.71 1.34
C LYS A 315 -8.42 -11.33 2.83
N CYS A 316 -9.11 -10.26 3.20
CA CYS A 316 -9.27 -9.85 4.61
C CYS A 316 -10.54 -10.45 5.22
N LYS A 317 -10.58 -10.49 6.55
CA LYS A 317 -11.79 -10.84 7.30
C LYS A 317 -12.26 -9.67 8.14
N ASP A 318 -13.59 -9.41 8.11
CA ASP A 318 -14.26 -8.36 8.86
C ASP A 318 -13.58 -6.98 8.71
N ALA A 319 -13.11 -6.67 7.48
CA ALA A 319 -12.46 -5.40 7.17
C ALA A 319 -13.43 -4.24 7.22
N LEU A 320 -13.04 -3.12 7.84
CA LEU A 320 -13.86 -1.92 7.91
C LEU A 320 -13.22 -0.77 7.13
N PHE A 321 -13.95 -0.30 6.11
CA PHE A 321 -13.62 0.87 5.30
C PHE A 321 -14.65 1.96 5.52
N ARG A 322 -14.23 3.10 6.08
CA ARG A 322 -15.18 4.19 6.34
C ARG A 322 -14.59 5.57 6.14
N TYR A 323 -15.45 6.49 5.74
CA TYR A 323 -15.08 7.89 5.53
C TYR A 323 -13.93 8.07 4.54
N ASN A 324 -13.79 7.14 3.58
CA ASN A 324 -12.81 7.24 2.52
C ASN A 324 -13.42 7.93 1.29
N GLU A 325 -12.56 8.53 0.48
CA GLU A 325 -12.93 9.14 -0.79
C GLU A 325 -12.11 8.54 -1.92
N VAL A 326 -12.78 8.18 -3.04
CA VAL A 326 -12.11 7.67 -4.24
C VAL A 326 -12.64 8.39 -5.46
N THR A 327 -11.72 9.01 -6.21
CA THR A 327 -12.07 9.77 -7.39
C THR A 327 -11.19 9.41 -8.60
N ASP A 328 -11.77 9.44 -9.80
CA ASP A 328 -11.05 9.36 -11.06
C ASP A 328 -10.17 8.12 -11.25
N THR A 329 -10.55 6.97 -10.70
CA THR A 329 -9.86 5.69 -10.96
C THR A 329 -9.99 5.35 -12.45
N ARG A 330 -8.87 5.08 -13.12
CA ARG A 330 -8.86 4.82 -14.57
C ARG A 330 -9.33 3.43 -14.90
N LEU A 331 -10.06 3.33 -16.05
CA LEU A 331 -10.56 2.07 -16.56
C LEU A 331 -9.40 1.13 -16.93
N ASN A 332 -9.47 -0.04 -16.39
CA ASN A 332 -8.69 -1.20 -16.73
C ASN A 332 -9.64 -2.39 -16.78
N GLN A 333 -9.23 -3.59 -16.48
CA GLN A 333 -10.18 -4.70 -16.35
C GLN A 333 -11.19 -4.41 -15.21
N ASP A 334 -10.75 -3.78 -14.13
CA ASP A 334 -11.56 -3.36 -12.98
C ASP A 334 -11.87 -1.86 -13.00
N GLY A 335 -11.11 -1.01 -12.32
CA GLY A 335 -11.19 0.44 -12.39
C GLY A 335 -12.27 1.09 -11.53
N MET A 336 -12.82 0.38 -10.53
CA MET A 336 -13.80 0.91 -9.61
C MET A 336 -13.17 1.61 -8.41
N ALA A 337 -14.00 2.36 -7.68
CA ALA A 337 -13.57 3.01 -6.45
C ALA A 337 -13.24 2.00 -5.35
N TYR A 338 -14.15 1.08 -5.11
CA TYR A 338 -14.09 0.08 -4.03
C TYR A 338 -14.25 -1.32 -4.60
N ASP A 339 -13.55 -2.29 -4.00
CA ASP A 339 -13.64 -3.69 -4.42
C ASP A 339 -13.58 -4.59 -3.17
N ALA A 340 -14.61 -5.36 -2.90
CA ALA A 340 -14.58 -6.39 -1.89
C ALA A 340 -14.06 -7.69 -2.53
N ASP A 341 -12.72 -7.81 -2.63
CA ASP A 341 -12.10 -8.91 -3.35
C ASP A 341 -11.76 -10.09 -2.43
N SER A 342 -12.37 -11.24 -2.73
CA SER A 342 -12.04 -12.55 -2.15
C SER A 342 -11.96 -12.54 -0.61
N GLY A 343 -12.76 -11.70 0.07
CA GLY A 343 -12.79 -11.51 1.52
C GLY A 343 -14.14 -11.90 2.13
N ASP A 344 -14.13 -12.06 3.45
CA ASP A 344 -15.29 -12.43 4.25
C ASP A 344 -15.66 -11.30 5.22
N GLY A 345 -16.86 -10.74 5.04
CA GLY A 345 -17.40 -9.74 5.94
C GLY A 345 -16.82 -8.32 5.80
N THR A 346 -16.38 -7.91 4.62
CA THR A 346 -15.95 -6.52 4.38
C THR A 346 -17.11 -5.56 4.50
N VAL A 347 -16.93 -4.48 5.25
CA VAL A 347 -17.91 -3.41 5.40
C VAL A 347 -17.35 -2.11 4.84
N TYR A 348 -18.05 -1.53 3.86
CA TYR A 348 -17.86 -0.17 3.40
C TYR A 348 -18.99 0.70 3.94
N GLU A 349 -18.68 1.68 4.78
CA GLU A 349 -19.69 2.57 5.35
C GLU A 349 -19.29 4.05 5.27
N SER A 350 -20.23 4.90 4.91
CA SER A 350 -20.05 6.36 4.88
C SER A 350 -18.85 6.80 4.00
N ASN A 351 -18.59 6.09 2.89
CA ASN A 351 -17.57 6.46 1.93
C ASN A 351 -18.18 7.27 0.77
N TYR A 352 -17.31 7.96 0.04
CA TYR A 352 -17.67 8.73 -1.15
C TYR A 352 -16.88 8.25 -2.36
N SER A 353 -17.56 8.14 -3.52
CA SER A 353 -16.91 7.86 -4.80
C SER A 353 -17.37 8.83 -5.87
N ARG A 354 -16.47 9.17 -6.82
CA ARG A 354 -16.79 10.07 -7.90
C ARG A 354 -16.00 9.80 -9.16
N GLN A 355 -16.70 9.73 -10.30
CA GLN A 355 -16.14 9.67 -11.66
C GLN A 355 -15.12 8.54 -11.88
N ASN A 356 -15.25 7.43 -11.16
CA ASN A 356 -14.43 6.26 -11.37
C ASN A 356 -14.88 5.55 -12.66
N GLU A 357 -13.95 5.31 -13.57
CA GLU A 357 -14.28 4.80 -14.92
C GLU A 357 -14.81 3.36 -14.88
N GLY A 358 -14.45 2.56 -13.90
CA GLY A 358 -14.95 1.19 -13.68
C GLY A 358 -16.21 1.10 -12.83
N GLY A 359 -16.61 2.17 -12.16
CA GLY A 359 -17.80 2.22 -11.31
C GLY A 359 -17.50 2.47 -9.82
N CYS A 360 -18.53 2.32 -8.98
CA CYS A 360 -18.42 2.57 -7.54
C CYS A 360 -17.83 1.37 -6.78
N VAL A 361 -18.54 0.23 -6.79
CA VAL A 361 -18.16 -0.93 -5.98
C VAL A 361 -18.24 -2.24 -6.75
N MET A 362 -17.25 -3.11 -6.54
CA MET A 362 -17.25 -4.50 -6.98
C MET A 362 -17.31 -5.44 -5.77
N PHE A 363 -17.95 -6.59 -5.97
CA PHE A 363 -17.87 -7.77 -5.11
C PHE A 363 -17.26 -8.87 -5.97
N CYS A 364 -15.97 -9.14 -5.74
CA CYS A 364 -15.16 -9.88 -6.70
C CYS A 364 -14.94 -11.33 -6.30
N LEU A 365 -15.37 -12.23 -7.19
CA LEU A 365 -15.21 -13.66 -7.13
C LEU A 365 -16.10 -14.39 -6.10
N GLN A 366 -16.17 -15.71 -6.26
CA GLN A 366 -16.98 -16.59 -5.42
C GLN A 366 -16.58 -16.59 -3.92
N GLU A 367 -15.39 -16.10 -3.62
CA GLU A 367 -14.85 -15.99 -2.28
C GLU A 367 -15.23 -14.66 -1.60
N ALA A 368 -15.85 -13.72 -2.31
CA ALA A 368 -16.33 -12.45 -1.75
C ALA A 368 -17.71 -12.65 -1.10
N ILE A 369 -17.72 -12.96 0.21
CA ILE A 369 -18.93 -13.33 0.95
C ILE A 369 -19.20 -12.39 2.13
N HIS A 370 -20.48 -12.29 2.52
CA HIS A 370 -20.96 -11.54 3.67
C HIS A 370 -20.58 -10.04 3.65
N ASN A 371 -20.33 -9.49 2.47
CA ASN A 371 -19.86 -8.10 2.32
C ASN A 371 -21.05 -7.13 2.39
N THR A 372 -20.82 -5.98 3.00
CA THR A 372 -21.84 -4.92 3.18
C THR A 372 -21.32 -3.59 2.66
N PHE A 373 -22.13 -2.93 1.83
CA PHE A 373 -21.91 -1.58 1.35
C PHE A 373 -23.08 -0.69 1.81
N ARG A 374 -22.85 0.19 2.81
CA ARG A 374 -23.93 0.94 3.44
C ARG A 374 -23.61 2.41 3.69
N ASP A 375 -24.63 3.24 3.67
CA ASP A 375 -24.53 4.68 3.96
C ASP A 375 -23.51 5.41 3.06
N ASN A 376 -23.18 4.87 1.87
CA ASN A 376 -22.21 5.46 0.96
C ASN A 376 -22.88 6.38 -0.06
N ILE A 377 -22.09 7.27 -0.64
CA ILE A 377 -22.49 8.16 -1.73
C ILE A 377 -21.62 7.89 -2.95
N SER A 378 -22.24 7.49 -4.06
CA SER A 378 -21.59 7.41 -5.37
C SER A 378 -22.09 8.57 -6.23
N TYR A 379 -21.17 9.35 -6.81
CA TYR A 379 -21.52 10.49 -7.65
C TYR A 379 -20.88 10.36 -9.02
N ASP A 380 -21.71 10.11 -10.05
CA ASP A 380 -21.28 10.11 -11.44
C ASP A 380 -20.15 9.11 -11.76
N ASP A 381 -20.17 7.94 -11.13
CA ASP A 381 -19.28 6.85 -11.51
C ASP A 381 -19.67 6.28 -12.89
N LEU A 382 -18.69 5.97 -13.74
CA LEU A 382 -18.92 5.93 -15.19
C LEU A 382 -19.18 4.54 -15.78
N GLY A 383 -18.53 3.50 -15.28
CA GLY A 383 -18.60 2.15 -15.85
C GLY A 383 -19.87 1.36 -15.51
N GLY A 384 -20.63 1.83 -14.57
CA GLY A 384 -21.75 1.22 -13.88
C GLY A 384 -21.60 1.48 -12.40
N THR A 385 -22.70 1.41 -11.62
CA THR A 385 -22.62 1.74 -10.20
C THR A 385 -22.05 0.57 -9.42
N ILE A 386 -22.55 -0.64 -9.65
CA ILE A 386 -22.12 -1.86 -8.96
C ILE A 386 -21.66 -2.94 -9.92
N SER A 387 -20.76 -3.78 -9.49
CA SER A 387 -20.21 -4.91 -10.24
C SER A 387 -20.25 -6.18 -9.36
N PRO A 388 -21.38 -6.91 -9.31
CA PRO A 388 -21.46 -8.20 -8.63
C PRO A 388 -20.82 -9.27 -9.52
N SER A 389 -19.56 -9.59 -9.29
CA SER A 389 -18.75 -10.46 -10.15
C SER A 389 -18.56 -11.84 -9.52
N GLU A 390 -19.49 -12.76 -9.79
CA GLU A 390 -19.52 -14.16 -9.32
C GLU A 390 -19.69 -14.33 -7.79
N ASN A 391 -19.79 -13.27 -7.02
CA ASN A 391 -20.00 -13.33 -5.57
C ASN A 391 -21.38 -13.94 -5.25
N PRO A 392 -21.49 -14.81 -4.22
CA PRO A 392 -22.77 -15.45 -3.88
C PRO A 392 -23.73 -14.52 -3.13
N ASP A 393 -23.23 -13.51 -2.45
CA ASP A 393 -24.02 -12.58 -1.66
C ASP A 393 -23.34 -11.20 -1.55
N ALA A 394 -24.14 -10.18 -1.32
CA ALA A 394 -23.75 -8.86 -0.83
C ALA A 394 -24.95 -8.11 -0.32
N LEU A 395 -24.78 -7.21 0.66
CA LEU A 395 -25.82 -6.32 1.12
C LEU A 395 -25.48 -4.87 0.73
N LEU A 396 -26.38 -4.24 -0.03
CA LEU A 396 -26.38 -2.80 -0.31
C LEU A 396 -27.46 -2.16 0.54
N GLN A 397 -27.12 -1.19 1.38
CA GLN A 397 -28.08 -0.64 2.33
C GLN A 397 -27.92 0.87 2.52
N ASP A 398 -29.03 1.60 2.44
CA ASP A 398 -29.11 3.05 2.72
C ASP A 398 -28.12 3.92 1.92
N ASN A 399 -27.70 3.46 0.73
CA ASN A 399 -26.78 4.20 -0.14
C ASN A 399 -27.51 5.19 -1.04
N VAL A 400 -26.79 6.21 -1.51
CA VAL A 400 -27.27 7.15 -2.52
C VAL A 400 -26.35 7.12 -3.74
N TYR A 401 -26.92 6.78 -4.90
CA TYR A 401 -26.22 6.70 -6.15
C TYR A 401 -26.73 7.77 -7.12
N TYR A 402 -25.89 8.75 -7.44
CA TYR A 402 -26.14 9.74 -8.49
C TYR A 402 -25.59 9.21 -9.80
N VAL A 403 -26.46 8.76 -10.70
CA VAL A 403 -26.09 8.02 -11.90
C VAL A 403 -26.36 8.88 -13.14
N ARG A 404 -25.36 9.05 -13.97
CA ARG A 404 -25.45 9.75 -15.25
C ARG A 404 -26.43 9.01 -16.19
N ARG A 405 -27.23 9.75 -16.94
CA ARG A 405 -28.16 9.18 -17.92
C ARG A 405 -27.45 8.24 -18.89
N GLY A 406 -27.95 7.00 -19.02
CA GLY A 406 -27.42 5.97 -19.90
C GLY A 406 -26.31 5.11 -19.33
N VAL A 407 -25.80 5.41 -18.12
CA VAL A 407 -24.91 4.52 -17.39
C VAL A 407 -25.76 3.47 -16.66
N PRO A 408 -25.49 2.16 -16.83
CA PRO A 408 -26.26 1.12 -16.17
C PRO A 408 -25.98 1.09 -14.66
N PHE A 409 -26.97 0.73 -13.85
CA PHE A 409 -26.75 0.53 -12.41
C PHE A 409 -25.82 -0.65 -12.16
N VAL A 410 -26.05 -1.78 -12.83
CA VAL A 410 -25.14 -2.94 -12.80
C VAL A 410 -24.22 -2.90 -14.01
N ARG A 411 -22.91 -2.98 -13.79
CA ARG A 411 -21.90 -2.96 -14.87
C ARG A 411 -22.08 -4.15 -15.79
N LYS A 412 -22.12 -3.90 -17.09
CA LYS A 412 -22.21 -4.96 -18.10
C LYS A 412 -20.99 -5.85 -18.04
N ASN A 413 -21.19 -7.17 -18.20
CA ASN A 413 -20.17 -8.22 -18.14
C ASN A 413 -19.55 -8.43 -16.77
N MET A 414 -20.08 -7.83 -15.72
CA MET A 414 -19.75 -8.06 -14.32
C MET A 414 -21.03 -8.14 -13.47
N ASP A 415 -21.97 -8.95 -13.94
CA ASP A 415 -23.34 -9.09 -13.43
C ASP A 415 -23.67 -10.55 -13.03
N GLY A 416 -22.63 -11.39 -12.95
CA GLY A 416 -22.78 -12.82 -12.64
C GLY A 416 -22.94 -13.16 -11.16
N GLY A 417 -22.84 -12.17 -10.25
CA GLY A 417 -22.99 -12.34 -8.80
C GLY A 417 -24.37 -11.98 -8.25
N SER A 418 -24.49 -12.05 -6.94
CA SER A 418 -25.75 -11.81 -6.20
C SER A 418 -25.61 -10.69 -5.19
N PHE A 419 -26.70 -9.92 -4.99
CA PHE A 419 -26.80 -8.89 -3.97
C PHE A 419 -28.24 -8.66 -3.53
N THR A 420 -28.41 -8.10 -2.34
CA THR A 420 -29.69 -7.62 -1.82
C THR A 420 -29.60 -6.11 -1.62
N GLN A 421 -30.66 -5.38 -2.01
CA GLN A 421 -30.78 -3.92 -1.78
C GLN A 421 -31.85 -3.62 -0.73
N VAL A 422 -31.49 -2.70 0.19
CA VAL A 422 -32.39 -2.22 1.23
C VAL A 422 -32.27 -0.68 1.32
N ASN A 423 -33.35 0.03 1.08
CA ASN A 423 -33.46 1.49 1.15
C ASN A 423 -32.47 2.31 0.29
N ASP A 424 -31.83 1.71 -0.66
CA ASP A 424 -30.95 2.43 -1.60
C ASP A 424 -31.73 3.41 -2.46
N ARG A 425 -31.10 4.55 -2.78
CA ARG A 425 -31.68 5.57 -3.66
C ARG A 425 -30.80 5.75 -4.91
N VAL A 426 -31.42 5.65 -6.08
CA VAL A 426 -30.79 5.97 -7.36
C VAL A 426 -31.39 7.28 -7.87
N VAL A 427 -30.54 8.26 -8.14
CA VAL A 427 -30.91 9.58 -8.65
C VAL A 427 -30.27 9.77 -10.02
N GLU A 428 -31.08 9.89 -11.07
CA GLU A 428 -30.58 10.16 -12.41
C GLU A 428 -30.10 11.60 -12.53
N LEU A 429 -28.87 11.77 -13.03
CA LEU A 429 -28.32 13.09 -13.34
C LEU A 429 -28.72 13.53 -14.75
N ASP A 430 -29.13 14.79 -14.89
CA ASP A 430 -29.69 15.36 -16.11
C ASP A 430 -28.65 15.75 -17.18
N PHE A 431 -27.54 15.00 -17.28
CA PHE A 431 -26.59 15.24 -18.36
C PHE A 431 -26.18 13.91 -19.04
N ALA A 432 -25.97 14.02 -20.35
CA ALA A 432 -25.50 12.88 -21.13
C ALA A 432 -23.99 12.62 -20.87
N PRO A 433 -23.52 11.38 -21.03
CA PRO A 433 -22.07 11.11 -21.03
C PRO A 433 -21.37 11.97 -22.08
N ASP A 434 -20.24 12.55 -21.74
CA ASP A 434 -19.34 13.13 -22.72
C ASP A 434 -18.89 12.00 -23.67
N ARG A 435 -18.96 12.25 -24.98
CA ARG A 435 -18.66 11.26 -26.01
C ARG A 435 -17.18 11.09 -26.22
#